data_d0966f25ba6e02e2f589ad715e451091
#
_entry.id   d0966f25ba6e02e2f589ad715e451091
#
_cell.length_a   1.000
_cell.length_b   1.000
_cell.length_c   1.000
_cell.angle_alpha   90.00
_cell.angle_beta   90.00
_cell.angle_gamma   90.00
#
_symmetry.space_group_name_H-M   'P 1'
#
loop_
_entity.id
_entity.type
_entity.pdbx_description
1 polymer ?
#
loop_
_entity_poly.entity_id
_entity_poly.type
_entity_poly.pdbx_seq_one_letter_code
_entity_poly.pdbx_strand_id
1 'polypeptide(L)'
;FHPELCDNLAPIETPMIATARVVREKYGEPLKVVYIGPCISAKHEPELLDNQNPVDAVLTFRELRQMFSEDGITEQTLEYSEFDEPIGHLGSLFPISNGLLQAVDLDENLLTGSITTVEGQDNFMNSVRQFKKYTDQIRRHFNIFYCHGCLMGPGTSPKGEKYLRRSLTVDYANKRLKDFDREAWESQMNKYKDI
;
A
#
# COMPACT_ATOMS: atom_id res chain seq x y z
N PHE A 1 20.71 -10.57 5.28
CA PHE A 1 21.09 -9.35 5.94
C PHE A 1 20.83 -9.38 7.45
N HIS A 2 19.60 -9.57 7.95
CA HIS A 2 19.24 -9.67 9.37
C HIS A 2 18.18 -10.75 9.57
N PRO A 3 18.49 -12.03 9.30
CA PRO A 3 17.52 -13.13 9.43
C PRO A 3 17.02 -13.32 10.87
N GLU A 4 17.81 -12.90 11.84
CA GLU A 4 17.47 -12.92 13.26
C GLU A 4 16.31 -11.99 13.64
N LEU A 5 15.91 -11.08 12.76
CA LEU A 5 14.76 -10.19 12.95
C LEU A 5 13.47 -10.69 12.27
N CYS A 6 13.49 -11.86 11.64
CA CYS A 6 12.30 -12.37 10.96
C CYS A 6 11.12 -12.58 11.92
N ASP A 7 11.39 -13.04 13.14
CA ASP A 7 10.38 -13.22 14.18
C ASP A 7 9.78 -11.90 14.72
N ASN A 8 10.40 -10.77 14.38
CA ASN A 8 9.92 -9.45 14.76
C ASN A 8 9.05 -8.80 13.65
N LEU A 9 8.93 -9.44 12.49
CA LEU A 9 8.04 -8.95 11.41
C LEU A 9 6.59 -9.16 11.82
N ALA A 10 5.75 -8.16 11.53
CA ALA A 10 4.33 -8.30 11.72
C ALA A 10 3.78 -9.43 10.80
N PRO A 11 2.98 -10.37 11.33
CA PRO A 11 2.42 -11.46 10.55
C PRO A 11 1.19 -10.99 9.76
N ILE A 12 1.39 -10.03 8.86
CA ILE A 12 0.35 -9.44 8.01
C ILE A 12 0.76 -9.52 6.55
N GLU A 13 -0.20 -9.77 5.68
CA GLU A 13 0.00 -9.66 4.23
C GLU A 13 0.02 -8.20 3.80
N THR A 14 0.64 -7.95 2.65
CA THR A 14 0.59 -6.62 2.04
C THR A 14 -0.81 -6.30 1.53
N PRO A 15 -1.20 -5.02 1.45
CA PRO A 15 -2.49 -4.62 0.89
C PRO A 15 -2.73 -5.12 -0.53
N MET A 16 -1.68 -5.31 -1.32
CA MET A 16 -1.77 -5.89 -2.65
C MET A 16 -2.31 -7.33 -2.58
N ILE A 17 -1.69 -8.18 -1.78
CA ILE A 17 -2.06 -9.60 -1.66
C ILE A 17 -3.44 -9.73 -1.02
N ALA A 18 -3.70 -9.03 0.09
CA ALA A 18 -4.99 -9.06 0.77
C ALA A 18 -6.13 -8.62 -0.18
N THR A 19 -5.95 -7.51 -0.91
CA THR A 19 -6.96 -7.05 -1.87
C THR A 19 -7.16 -8.04 -3.01
N ALA A 20 -6.10 -8.66 -3.52
CA ALA A 20 -6.20 -9.66 -4.58
C ALA A 20 -7.00 -10.90 -4.15
N ARG A 21 -6.85 -11.36 -2.88
CA ARG A 21 -7.67 -12.45 -2.33
C ARG A 21 -9.15 -12.07 -2.28
N VAL A 22 -9.45 -10.86 -1.77
CA VAL A 22 -10.83 -10.34 -1.72
C VAL A 22 -11.45 -10.25 -3.11
N VAL A 23 -10.70 -9.77 -4.11
CA VAL A 23 -11.16 -9.68 -5.50
C VAL A 23 -11.46 -11.06 -6.07
N ARG A 24 -10.59 -12.05 -5.86
CA ARG A 24 -10.84 -13.43 -6.30
C ARG A 24 -12.05 -14.06 -5.63
N GLU A 25 -12.22 -13.85 -4.32
CA GLU A 25 -13.39 -14.34 -3.60
C GLU A 25 -14.68 -13.70 -4.12
N LYS A 26 -14.64 -12.38 -4.36
CA LYS A 26 -15.82 -11.64 -4.81
C LYS A 26 -16.26 -11.97 -6.23
N TYR A 27 -15.32 -12.08 -7.17
CA TYR A 27 -15.61 -12.18 -8.60
C TYR A 27 -15.42 -13.59 -9.18
N GLY A 28 -14.75 -14.48 -8.46
CA GLY A 28 -14.55 -15.89 -8.86
C GLY A 28 -13.55 -16.08 -10.01
N GLU A 29 -13.44 -17.34 -10.43
CA GLU A 29 -12.64 -17.72 -11.60
C GLU A 29 -13.50 -17.61 -12.89
N PRO A 30 -12.90 -17.31 -14.06
CA PRO A 30 -11.46 -17.27 -14.40
C PRO A 30 -10.82 -15.87 -14.39
N LEU A 31 -10.98 -15.11 -13.32
CA LEU A 31 -10.46 -13.76 -13.23
C LEU A 31 -8.91 -13.71 -13.26
N LYS A 32 -8.36 -12.78 -14.03
CA LYS A 32 -6.94 -12.42 -13.99
C LYS A 32 -6.75 -11.16 -13.18
N VAL A 33 -5.91 -11.23 -12.15
CA VAL A 33 -5.64 -10.12 -11.24
C VAL A 33 -4.31 -9.47 -11.57
N VAL A 34 -4.36 -8.20 -11.97
CA VAL A 34 -3.18 -7.39 -12.26
C VAL A 34 -3.09 -6.26 -11.23
N TYR A 35 -2.04 -6.26 -10.43
CA TYR A 35 -1.76 -5.14 -9.53
C TYR A 35 -1.03 -4.02 -10.25
N ILE A 36 -1.44 -2.79 -10.04
CA ILE A 36 -0.80 -1.60 -10.60
C ILE A 36 -0.43 -0.66 -9.44
N GLY A 37 0.87 -0.39 -9.29
CA GLY A 37 1.33 0.38 -8.13
C GLY A 37 2.67 1.09 -8.31
N PRO A 38 3.09 1.86 -7.30
CA PRO A 38 4.32 2.66 -7.34
C PRO A 38 5.60 1.88 -7.01
N CYS A 39 5.47 0.65 -6.50
CA CYS A 39 6.56 -0.09 -5.87
C CYS A 39 7.16 -1.13 -6.81
N ILE A 40 8.49 -1.09 -6.99
CA ILE A 40 9.20 -2.14 -7.76
C ILE A 40 9.27 -3.46 -6.95
N SER A 41 9.41 -3.38 -5.61
CA SER A 41 9.47 -4.58 -4.77
C SER A 41 8.20 -5.41 -4.84
N ALA A 42 7.05 -4.79 -5.11
CA ALA A 42 5.78 -5.48 -5.30
C ALA A 42 5.83 -6.56 -6.40
N LYS A 43 6.77 -6.47 -7.34
CA LYS A 43 6.94 -7.51 -8.38
C LYS A 43 7.45 -8.84 -7.83
N HIS A 44 8.16 -8.81 -6.70
CA HIS A 44 8.68 -10.02 -6.05
C HIS A 44 7.75 -10.62 -4.99
N GLU A 45 6.82 -9.83 -4.47
CA GLU A 45 5.93 -10.31 -3.40
C GLU A 45 5.10 -11.54 -3.81
N PRO A 46 4.49 -11.58 -5.01
CA PRO A 46 3.77 -12.75 -5.47
C PRO A 46 4.64 -14.00 -5.62
N GLU A 47 5.92 -13.83 -5.95
CA GLU A 47 6.87 -14.94 -6.12
C GLU A 47 7.20 -15.64 -4.79
N LEU A 48 7.05 -14.94 -3.66
CA LEU A 48 7.30 -15.48 -2.33
C LEU A 48 6.16 -16.37 -1.80
N LEU A 49 5.00 -16.36 -2.46
CA LEU A 49 3.79 -17.05 -2.03
C LEU A 49 3.57 -18.40 -2.74
N ASP A 50 4.49 -18.81 -3.60
CA ASP A 50 4.41 -20.06 -4.38
C ASP A 50 3.02 -20.26 -5.02
N ASN A 51 2.39 -21.40 -4.73
CA ASN A 51 1.06 -21.77 -5.26
C ASN A 51 -0.12 -20.99 -4.63
N GLN A 52 0.14 -20.15 -3.63
CA GLN A 52 -0.90 -19.34 -2.96
C GLN A 52 -0.97 -17.91 -3.47
N ASN A 53 -0.24 -17.61 -4.53
CA ASN A 53 -0.21 -16.28 -5.13
C ASN A 53 -1.54 -15.91 -5.78
N PRO A 54 -2.26 -14.86 -5.28
CA PRO A 54 -3.51 -14.41 -5.87
C PRO A 54 -3.35 -13.43 -7.03
N VAL A 55 -2.11 -12.99 -7.35
CA VAL A 55 -1.80 -11.94 -8.34
C VAL A 55 -1.15 -12.55 -9.57
N ASP A 56 -1.73 -12.35 -10.75
CA ASP A 56 -1.19 -12.88 -12.01
C ASP A 56 -0.06 -12.01 -12.58
N ALA A 57 -0.12 -10.69 -12.38
CA ALA A 57 0.93 -9.78 -12.85
C ALA A 57 1.01 -8.51 -11.98
N VAL A 58 2.19 -7.91 -11.96
CA VAL A 58 2.44 -6.63 -11.28
C VAL A 58 3.03 -5.63 -12.25
N LEU A 59 2.35 -4.49 -12.40
CA LEU A 59 2.78 -3.36 -13.21
C LEU A 59 3.09 -2.15 -12.34
N THR A 60 4.05 -1.37 -12.73
CA THR A 60 4.26 -0.03 -12.19
C THR A 60 3.40 1.00 -12.93
N PHE A 61 3.13 2.15 -12.33
CA PHE A 61 2.48 3.27 -13.03
C PHE A 61 3.26 3.74 -14.26
N ARG A 62 4.57 3.54 -14.28
CA ARG A 62 5.40 3.87 -15.47
C ARG A 62 5.10 2.93 -16.62
N GLU A 63 5.01 1.62 -16.34
CA GLU A 63 4.67 0.62 -17.35
C GLU A 63 3.25 0.80 -17.86
N LEU A 64 2.29 1.07 -16.98
CA LEU A 64 0.92 1.37 -17.39
C LEU A 64 0.85 2.58 -18.34
N ARG A 65 1.55 3.68 -18.01
CA ARG A 65 1.59 4.85 -18.88
C ARG A 65 2.27 4.58 -20.23
N GLN A 66 3.27 3.70 -20.23
CA GLN A 66 3.91 3.27 -21.48
C GLN A 66 2.90 2.51 -22.34
N MET A 67 2.16 1.53 -21.78
CA MET A 67 1.10 0.81 -22.50
C MET A 67 0.05 1.78 -23.07
N PHE A 68 -0.44 2.72 -22.27
CA PHE A 68 -1.39 3.74 -22.77
C PHE A 68 -0.83 4.55 -23.94
N SER A 69 0.44 4.92 -23.85
CA SER A 69 1.10 5.67 -24.95
C SER A 69 1.23 4.83 -26.23
N GLU A 70 1.59 3.55 -26.09
CA GLU A 70 1.74 2.62 -27.22
C GLU A 70 0.38 2.33 -27.91
N ASP A 71 -0.69 2.23 -27.12
CA ASP A 71 -2.06 2.00 -27.60
C ASP A 71 -2.81 3.27 -28.00
N GLY A 72 -2.16 4.44 -27.91
CA GLY A 72 -2.78 5.73 -28.24
C GLY A 72 -3.91 6.16 -27.30
N ILE A 73 -3.96 5.60 -26.08
CA ILE A 73 -4.96 5.93 -25.07
C ILE A 73 -4.58 7.25 -24.40
N THR A 74 -5.47 8.22 -24.45
CA THR A 74 -5.31 9.54 -23.83
C THR A 74 -6.55 9.91 -23.03
N GLU A 75 -6.40 10.83 -22.07
CA GLU A 75 -7.50 11.30 -21.23
C GLU A 75 -8.69 11.84 -22.06
N GLN A 76 -8.39 12.46 -23.21
CA GLN A 76 -9.42 13.00 -24.11
C GLN A 76 -10.21 11.92 -24.87
N THR A 77 -9.71 10.69 -24.93
CA THR A 77 -10.35 9.58 -25.65
C THR A 77 -11.20 8.67 -24.73
N LEU A 78 -11.25 8.98 -23.45
CA LEU A 78 -11.91 8.14 -22.44
C LEU A 78 -13.10 8.87 -21.83
N GLU A 79 -14.15 8.11 -21.57
CA GLU A 79 -15.23 8.53 -20.69
C GLU A 79 -14.89 8.21 -19.22
N TYR A 80 -15.32 9.10 -18.33
CA TYR A 80 -15.13 8.87 -16.90
C TYR A 80 -16.01 7.71 -16.41
N SER A 81 -15.43 6.80 -15.65
CA SER A 81 -16.16 5.77 -14.91
C SER A 81 -15.61 5.64 -13.49
N GLU A 82 -16.44 5.16 -12.59
CA GLU A 82 -16.01 4.81 -11.24
C GLU A 82 -15.31 3.45 -11.22
N PHE A 83 -14.56 3.21 -10.14
CA PHE A 83 -13.98 1.89 -9.87
C PHE A 83 -15.06 0.92 -9.39
N ASP A 84 -14.89 -0.35 -9.77
CA ASP A 84 -15.66 -1.44 -9.19
C ASP A 84 -15.24 -1.69 -7.73
N GLU A 85 -16.16 -2.28 -6.97
CA GLU A 85 -15.85 -2.68 -5.60
C GLU A 85 -14.89 -3.89 -5.54
N PRO A 86 -14.06 -3.99 -4.50
CA PRO A 86 -14.01 -3.18 -3.28
C PRO A 86 -13.29 -1.84 -3.51
N ILE A 87 -13.89 -0.75 -3.04
CA ILE A 87 -13.30 0.59 -3.13
C ILE A 87 -12.43 0.84 -1.89
N GLY A 88 -11.23 1.36 -2.12
CA GLY A 88 -10.21 1.52 -1.09
C GLY A 88 -10.49 2.58 -0.01
N HIS A 89 -11.38 3.54 -0.27
CA HIS A 89 -11.74 4.63 0.67
C HIS A 89 -10.52 5.18 1.42
N LEU A 90 -10.43 4.96 2.74
CA LEU A 90 -9.29 5.35 3.59
C LEU A 90 -7.98 4.72 3.13
N GLY A 91 -8.01 3.55 2.49
CA GLY A 91 -6.86 2.92 1.87
C GLY A 91 -6.20 3.77 0.78
N SER A 92 -6.88 4.80 0.26
CA SER A 92 -6.28 5.80 -0.65
C SER A 92 -5.10 6.54 -0.02
N LEU A 93 -5.00 6.56 1.31
CA LEU A 93 -3.89 7.16 2.04
C LEU A 93 -2.66 6.24 2.15
N PHE A 94 -2.79 4.96 1.82
CA PHE A 94 -1.69 3.98 1.93
C PHE A 94 -0.35 4.44 1.33
N PRO A 95 -0.30 5.15 0.17
CA PRO A 95 0.96 5.58 -0.41
C PRO A 95 1.71 6.65 0.40
N ILE A 96 1.05 7.27 1.37
CA ILE A 96 1.64 8.26 2.27
C ILE A 96 2.20 7.53 3.50
N SER A 97 3.39 7.90 3.96
CA SER A 97 3.90 7.42 5.26
C SER A 97 2.87 7.72 6.36
N ASN A 98 2.56 6.76 7.19
CA ASN A 98 1.47 6.77 8.18
C ASN A 98 0.04 6.65 7.63
N GLY A 99 -0.17 6.68 6.33
CA GLY A 99 -1.51 6.60 5.75
C GLY A 99 -2.22 5.29 6.09
N LEU A 100 -1.49 4.17 6.12
CA LEU A 100 -2.05 2.89 6.55
C LEU A 100 -2.49 2.93 8.02
N LEU A 101 -1.67 3.51 8.90
CA LEU A 101 -1.98 3.62 10.32
C LEU A 101 -3.25 4.45 10.53
N GLN A 102 -3.36 5.57 9.84
CA GLN A 102 -4.56 6.41 9.89
C GLN A 102 -5.81 5.67 9.36
N ALA A 103 -5.66 4.82 8.35
CA ALA A 103 -6.76 4.04 7.80
C ALA A 103 -7.37 3.03 8.79
N VAL A 104 -6.57 2.58 9.78
CA VAL A 104 -6.97 1.63 10.84
C VAL A 104 -7.05 2.28 12.23
N ASP A 105 -7.15 3.61 12.30
CA ASP A 105 -7.24 4.40 13.54
C ASP A 105 -6.07 4.19 14.53
N LEU A 106 -4.90 3.87 14.01
CA LEU A 106 -3.67 3.86 14.79
C LEU A 106 -2.93 5.18 14.61
N ASP A 107 -2.50 5.77 15.70
CA ASP A 107 -1.72 7.00 15.67
C ASP A 107 -0.28 6.82 16.18
N GLU A 108 0.57 7.76 15.80
CA GLU A 108 1.95 7.85 16.27
C GLU A 108 2.03 8.81 17.47
N ASN A 109 1.29 8.52 18.53
CA ASN A 109 1.30 9.32 19.74
C ASN A 109 2.56 9.05 20.56
N LEU A 110 3.28 10.10 20.96
CA LEU A 110 4.53 9.95 21.70
C LEU A 110 4.37 9.35 23.09
N LEU A 111 3.24 9.59 23.75
CA LEU A 111 3.00 9.12 25.12
C LEU A 111 2.24 7.81 25.16
N THR A 112 1.21 7.67 24.35
CA THR A 112 0.28 6.53 24.37
C THR A 112 0.44 5.59 23.19
N GLY A 113 1.00 6.07 22.07
CA GLY A 113 1.19 5.30 20.85
C GLY A 113 2.29 4.26 20.99
N SER A 114 2.13 3.13 20.33
CA SER A 114 3.09 2.02 20.30
C SER A 114 3.89 1.94 19.01
N ILE A 115 3.67 2.87 18.07
CA ILE A 115 4.24 2.82 16.71
C ILE A 115 5.14 4.04 16.49
N THR A 116 6.23 3.83 15.77
CA THR A 116 7.11 4.88 15.26
C THR A 116 7.31 4.66 13.78
N THR A 117 7.09 5.69 12.97
CA THR A 117 7.30 5.63 11.52
C THR A 117 8.66 6.16 11.14
N VAL A 118 9.31 5.42 10.25
CA VAL A 118 10.63 5.73 9.69
C VAL A 118 10.55 5.69 8.18
N GLU A 119 11.09 6.69 7.51
CA GLU A 119 11.14 6.73 6.06
C GLU A 119 12.49 7.22 5.52
N GLY A 120 12.81 6.79 4.31
CA GLY A 120 14.04 7.15 3.61
C GLY A 120 15.17 6.14 3.82
N GLN A 121 15.97 5.98 2.79
CA GLN A 121 17.00 4.95 2.71
C GLN A 121 17.97 4.93 3.89
N ASP A 122 18.50 6.10 4.25
CA ASP A 122 19.48 6.22 5.34
C ASP A 122 18.83 5.92 6.69
N ASN A 123 17.64 6.43 6.92
CA ASN A 123 16.88 6.19 8.15
C ASN A 123 16.47 4.73 8.28
N PHE A 124 16.03 4.10 7.20
CA PHE A 124 15.68 2.68 7.17
C PHE A 124 16.82 1.81 7.70
N MET A 125 18.01 1.92 7.12
CA MET A 125 19.16 1.11 7.51
C MET A 125 19.59 1.36 8.96
N ASN A 126 19.57 2.61 9.39
CA ASN A 126 19.93 2.99 10.76
C ASN A 126 18.91 2.44 11.77
N SER A 127 17.63 2.54 11.47
CA SER A 127 16.55 2.05 12.35
C SER A 127 16.58 0.55 12.52
N VAL A 128 16.81 -0.21 11.45
CA VAL A 128 16.97 -1.67 11.53
C VAL A 128 18.16 -2.04 12.41
N ARG A 129 19.31 -1.36 12.28
CA ARG A 129 20.49 -1.60 13.12
C ARG A 129 20.24 -1.26 14.59
N GLN A 130 19.56 -0.16 14.88
CA GLN A 130 19.24 0.26 16.25
C GLN A 130 18.21 -0.71 16.86
N PHE A 131 17.18 -1.08 16.13
CA PHE A 131 16.20 -2.06 16.57
C PHE A 131 16.88 -3.38 16.93
N LYS A 132 17.71 -3.93 16.04
CA LYS A 132 18.50 -5.14 16.31
C LYS A 132 19.34 -5.03 17.60
N LYS A 133 20.02 -3.90 17.79
CA LYS A 133 20.91 -3.69 18.94
C LYS A 133 20.18 -3.57 20.27
N TYR A 134 18.97 -3.04 20.26
CA TYR A 134 18.20 -2.66 21.44
C TYR A 134 16.82 -3.29 21.49
N THR A 135 16.63 -4.44 20.86
CA THR A 135 15.32 -5.14 20.76
C THR A 135 14.63 -5.27 22.11
N ASP A 136 15.36 -5.65 23.18
CA ASP A 136 14.81 -5.82 24.52
C ASP A 136 14.40 -4.49 25.20
N GLN A 137 14.91 -3.37 24.73
CA GLN A 137 14.68 -2.04 25.31
C GLN A 137 13.65 -1.23 24.52
N ILE A 138 13.59 -1.43 23.20
CA ILE A 138 12.65 -0.75 22.31
C ILE A 138 11.30 -1.45 22.41
N ARG A 139 10.35 -0.81 23.11
CA ARG A 139 8.98 -1.32 23.30
C ARG A 139 7.99 -0.66 22.35
N ARG A 140 8.39 -0.50 21.07
CA ARG A 140 7.58 0.11 20.03
C ARG A 140 7.68 -0.68 18.76
N HIS A 141 6.60 -0.71 17.99
CA HIS A 141 6.60 -1.22 16.64
C HIS A 141 7.18 -0.17 15.69
N PHE A 142 7.91 -0.63 14.69
CA PHE A 142 8.41 0.24 13.64
C PHE A 142 7.61 0.03 12.36
N ASN A 143 7.04 1.12 11.85
CA ASN A 143 6.46 1.21 10.51
C ASN A 143 7.53 1.81 9.59
N ILE A 144 8.22 0.97 8.81
CA ILE A 144 9.44 1.36 8.12
C ILE A 144 9.24 1.39 6.61
N PHE A 145 9.56 2.52 5.99
CA PHE A 145 9.58 2.71 4.55
C PHE A 145 11.00 2.95 4.04
N TYR A 146 11.43 2.16 3.06
CA TYR A 146 12.70 2.40 2.36
C TYR A 146 12.64 3.69 1.52
N CYS A 147 11.51 3.97 0.86
CA CYS A 147 11.24 5.22 0.17
C CYS A 147 10.66 6.27 1.11
N HIS A 148 10.51 7.50 0.64
CA HIS A 148 9.80 8.58 1.34
C HIS A 148 8.27 8.48 1.13
N GLY A 149 7.67 7.38 1.54
CA GLY A 149 6.33 6.93 1.15
C GLY A 149 6.33 6.30 -0.24
N CYS A 150 5.31 5.49 -0.52
CA CYS A 150 5.15 4.85 -1.83
C CYS A 150 4.94 5.87 -2.97
N LEU A 151 4.43 7.06 -2.67
CA LEU A 151 4.33 8.18 -3.64
C LEU A 151 5.66 8.51 -4.31
N MET A 152 6.78 8.31 -3.62
CA MET A 152 8.13 8.58 -4.11
C MET A 152 8.81 7.32 -4.64
N GLY A 153 8.06 6.23 -4.76
CA GLY A 153 8.55 4.97 -5.30
C GLY A 153 9.01 5.09 -6.76
N PRO A 154 9.99 4.30 -7.18
CA PRO A 154 10.58 4.38 -8.52
C PRO A 154 9.61 3.99 -9.64
N GLY A 155 8.52 3.29 -9.32
CA GLY A 155 7.45 2.96 -10.27
C GLY A 155 6.47 4.10 -10.56
N THR A 156 6.63 5.28 -9.93
CA THR A 156 5.82 6.48 -10.19
C THR A 156 6.39 7.29 -11.36
N SER A 157 6.02 8.56 -11.49
CA SER A 157 6.66 9.48 -12.42
C SER A 157 8.07 9.84 -11.95
N PRO A 158 9.03 10.07 -12.86
CA PRO A 158 10.38 10.52 -12.51
C PRO A 158 10.40 11.97 -11.99
N LYS A 159 9.36 12.74 -12.28
CA LYS A 159 9.21 14.16 -11.88
C LYS A 159 8.10 14.31 -10.85
N GLY A 160 8.30 15.18 -9.90
CA GLY A 160 7.29 15.54 -8.89
C GLY A 160 7.86 15.63 -7.50
N GLU A 161 7.39 16.63 -6.78
CA GLU A 161 7.83 16.96 -5.44
C GLU A 161 7.03 16.16 -4.39
N LYS A 162 7.70 15.67 -3.36
CA LYS A 162 7.12 14.84 -2.29
C LYS A 162 5.85 15.48 -1.70
N TYR A 163 5.93 16.74 -1.31
CA TYR A 163 4.82 17.41 -0.63
C TYR A 163 3.66 17.73 -1.56
N LEU A 164 3.92 18.03 -2.83
CA LEU A 164 2.88 18.20 -3.82
C LEU A 164 2.11 16.88 -4.04
N ARG A 165 2.83 15.78 -4.24
CA ARG A 165 2.21 14.45 -4.38
C ARG A 165 1.38 14.09 -3.16
N ARG A 166 1.90 14.34 -1.96
CA ARG A 166 1.17 14.13 -0.71
C ARG A 166 -0.14 14.94 -0.67
N SER A 167 -0.09 16.23 -1.00
CA SER A 167 -1.27 17.10 -1.05
C SER A 167 -2.31 16.57 -2.02
N LEU A 168 -1.91 16.26 -3.26
CA LEU A 168 -2.81 15.71 -4.27
C LEU A 168 -3.47 14.41 -3.85
N THR A 169 -2.74 13.53 -3.17
CA THR A 169 -3.29 12.27 -2.64
C THR A 169 -4.29 12.51 -1.51
N VAL A 170 -3.98 13.45 -0.61
CA VAL A 170 -4.91 13.83 0.47
C VAL A 170 -6.17 14.47 -0.09
N ASP A 171 -6.04 15.36 -1.08
CA ASP A 171 -7.18 16.00 -1.75
C ASP A 171 -8.06 14.96 -2.47
N TYR A 172 -7.44 13.97 -3.12
CA TYR A 172 -8.16 12.85 -3.71
C TYR A 172 -8.91 12.04 -2.65
N ALA A 173 -8.23 11.65 -1.56
CA ALA A 173 -8.85 10.90 -0.48
C ALA A 173 -10.03 11.68 0.14
N ASN A 174 -9.86 12.98 0.40
CA ASN A 174 -10.92 13.83 0.93
C ASN A 174 -12.14 13.90 0.00
N LYS A 175 -11.94 13.95 -1.32
CA LYS A 175 -13.04 13.90 -2.29
C LYS A 175 -13.79 12.57 -2.23
N ARG A 176 -13.04 11.45 -2.11
CA ARG A 176 -13.61 10.10 -2.07
C ARG A 176 -14.32 9.79 -0.74
N LEU A 177 -13.98 10.49 0.33
CA LEU A 177 -14.54 10.29 1.67
C LEU A 177 -15.75 11.18 1.97
N LYS A 178 -16.15 12.06 1.05
CA LYS A 178 -17.31 12.97 1.30
C LYS A 178 -18.60 12.23 1.64
N ASP A 179 -18.85 11.13 0.93
CA ASP A 179 -20.05 10.30 1.08
C ASP A 179 -19.71 8.92 1.66
N PHE A 180 -18.61 8.84 2.41
CA PHE A 180 -18.13 7.58 2.99
C PHE A 180 -18.97 7.15 4.17
N ASP A 181 -19.69 6.05 4.02
CA ASP A 181 -20.39 5.36 5.09
C ASP A 181 -19.45 4.32 5.73
N ARG A 182 -18.93 4.68 6.90
CA ARG A 182 -17.98 3.84 7.63
C ARG A 182 -18.61 2.54 8.11
N GLU A 183 -19.84 2.55 8.58
CA GLU A 183 -20.52 1.37 9.12
C GLU A 183 -20.79 0.35 7.98
N ALA A 184 -21.27 0.86 6.83
CA ALA A 184 -21.46 0.03 5.65
C ALA A 184 -20.14 -0.58 5.16
N TRP A 185 -19.07 0.20 5.16
CA TRP A 185 -17.73 -0.28 4.77
C TRP A 185 -17.19 -1.34 5.74
N GLU A 186 -17.27 -1.11 7.05
CA GLU A 186 -16.85 -2.09 8.07
C GLU A 186 -17.65 -3.37 7.99
N SER A 187 -18.97 -3.28 7.76
CA SER A 187 -19.82 -4.45 7.52
C SER A 187 -19.39 -5.24 6.28
N GLN A 188 -19.01 -4.54 5.21
CA GLN A 188 -18.50 -5.17 4.00
C GLN A 188 -17.14 -5.85 4.24
N MET A 189 -16.20 -5.19 4.91
CA MET A 189 -14.88 -5.74 5.23
C MET A 189 -14.97 -6.95 6.16
N ASN A 190 -15.89 -6.97 7.10
CA ASN A 190 -16.12 -8.11 7.99
C ASN A 190 -16.48 -9.42 7.25
N LYS A 191 -16.99 -9.34 6.02
CA LYS A 191 -17.26 -10.54 5.19
C LYS A 191 -15.97 -11.22 4.73
N TYR A 192 -14.87 -10.48 4.68
CA TYR A 192 -13.59 -10.94 4.13
C TYR A 192 -12.50 -11.12 5.20
N LYS A 193 -12.84 -10.99 6.48
CA LYS A 193 -11.85 -11.04 7.58
C LYS A 193 -11.13 -12.37 7.77
N ASP A 194 -11.70 -13.45 7.21
CA ASP A 194 -11.18 -14.82 7.36
C ASP A 194 -10.57 -15.35 6.03
N ILE A 195 -10.32 -14.48 5.03
CA ILE A 195 -9.75 -14.82 3.73
C ILE A 195 -8.23 -14.81 3.74
#